data_2f58222d8f21d1238d5d809e849e0ecd
#
_entry.id   2f58222d8f21d1238d5d809e849e0ecd
#
_cell.length_a   1.000
_cell.length_b   1.000
_cell.length_c   1.000
_cell.angle_alpha   90.00
_cell.angle_beta   90.00
_cell.angle_gamma   90.00
#
_symmetry.space_group_name_H-M   'P 1'
#
loop_
_entity.id
_entity.type
_entity.pdbx_description
1 polymer ?
#
loop_
_entity_poly.entity_id
_entity_poly.type
_entity_poly.pdbx_seq_one_letter_code
_entity_poly.pdbx_strand_id
1 'polypeptide(L)'
;MATNQTRKKKSSAAAARRAKRKQKRIALFIFEILLLAVLVVVLYTVLKADNIQKIKVDEENINKVFNEKVEENESLKGYRNVALFGVDSREGDLGKGTRSDSIIIASINEDTGDIKLCSVYRDTYLNLSNDSYNKCNSAYAKGGPEQAIIMLNMNLDLNITDYVTIGFDGLIDVVDAL
;
A
#
# COMPACT_ATOMS: atom_id res chain seq x y z
N MET A 1 -45.51 36.62 -54.25
CA MET A 1 -45.19 36.54 -52.80
C MET A 1 -44.59 35.22 -52.28
N ALA A 2 -44.35 34.20 -53.11
CA ALA A 2 -43.81 32.86 -52.67
C ALA A 2 -42.28 32.79 -52.50
N THR A 3 -41.49 33.65 -53.09
CA THR A 3 -40.01 33.60 -53.09
C THR A 3 -39.35 34.03 -51.77
N ASN A 4 -40.03 34.81 -50.93
CA ASN A 4 -39.45 35.31 -49.67
C ASN A 4 -39.50 34.29 -48.50
N GLN A 5 -40.52 33.42 -48.52
CA GLN A 5 -40.68 32.39 -47.47
C GLN A 5 -39.68 31.22 -47.62
N THR A 6 -39.35 30.84 -48.84
CA THR A 6 -38.33 29.79 -49.12
C THR A 6 -36.93 30.21 -48.77
N ARG A 7 -36.59 31.51 -48.96
CA ARG A 7 -35.28 32.09 -48.61
C ARG A 7 -35.07 32.15 -47.08
N LYS A 8 -36.11 32.51 -46.31
CA LYS A 8 -36.12 32.53 -44.84
C LYS A 8 -35.97 31.11 -44.21
N LYS A 9 -36.67 30.09 -44.78
CA LYS A 9 -36.53 28.70 -44.34
C LYS A 9 -35.15 28.11 -44.62
N LYS A 10 -34.51 28.43 -45.75
CA LYS A 10 -33.11 27.97 -46.04
C LYS A 10 -32.08 28.61 -45.13
N SER A 11 -32.25 29.89 -44.76
CA SER A 11 -31.31 30.58 -43.84
C SER A 11 -31.43 30.06 -42.40
N SER A 12 -32.63 29.74 -41.92
CA SER A 12 -32.83 29.17 -40.59
C SER A 12 -32.29 27.73 -40.47
N ALA A 13 -32.46 26.92 -41.51
CA ALA A 13 -31.89 25.58 -41.55
C ALA A 13 -30.34 25.57 -41.60
N ALA A 14 -29.72 26.54 -42.28
CA ALA A 14 -28.26 26.70 -42.29
C ALA A 14 -27.73 27.15 -40.92
N ALA A 15 -28.42 28.08 -40.24
CA ALA A 15 -28.11 28.51 -38.89
C ALA A 15 -28.21 27.36 -37.87
N ALA A 16 -29.28 26.55 -37.94
CA ALA A 16 -29.46 25.37 -37.09
C ALA A 16 -28.35 24.31 -37.29
N ARG A 17 -27.92 24.10 -38.56
CA ARG A 17 -26.79 23.19 -38.85
C ARG A 17 -25.47 23.74 -38.33
N ARG A 18 -25.24 25.04 -38.39
CA ARG A 18 -24.05 25.69 -37.79
C ARG A 18 -24.04 25.58 -36.29
N ALA A 19 -25.17 25.80 -35.62
CA ALA A 19 -25.33 25.64 -34.15
C ALA A 19 -25.05 24.20 -33.71
N LYS A 20 -25.64 23.21 -34.43
CA LYS A 20 -25.35 21.79 -34.13
C LYS A 20 -23.87 21.40 -34.28
N ARG A 21 -23.22 21.96 -35.33
CA ARG A 21 -21.76 21.73 -35.53
C ARG A 21 -20.93 22.39 -34.42
N LYS A 22 -21.33 23.58 -33.97
CA LYS A 22 -20.67 24.26 -32.84
C LYS A 22 -20.85 23.50 -31.53
N GLN A 23 -22.05 23.01 -31.25
CA GLN A 23 -22.33 22.17 -30.09
C GLN A 23 -21.55 20.88 -30.09
N LYS A 24 -21.45 20.18 -31.25
CA LYS A 24 -20.61 18.97 -31.38
C LYS A 24 -19.13 19.25 -31.14
N ARG A 25 -18.60 20.40 -31.61
CA ARG A 25 -17.21 20.77 -31.35
C ARG A 25 -16.96 21.09 -29.88
N ILE A 26 -17.90 21.80 -29.24
CA ILE A 26 -17.82 22.08 -27.80
C ILE A 26 -17.87 20.77 -26.98
N ALA A 27 -18.79 19.87 -27.34
CA ALA A 27 -18.90 18.57 -26.67
C ALA A 27 -17.64 17.72 -26.84
N LEU A 28 -17.03 17.71 -28.04
CA LEU A 28 -15.75 17.05 -28.29
C LEU A 28 -14.63 17.68 -27.45
N PHE A 29 -14.56 19.00 -27.36
CA PHE A 29 -13.56 19.71 -26.59
C PHE A 29 -13.69 19.43 -25.07
N ILE A 30 -14.93 19.39 -24.56
CA ILE A 30 -15.21 19.00 -23.16
C ILE A 30 -14.79 17.54 -22.92
N PHE A 31 -15.07 16.65 -23.86
CA PHE A 31 -14.66 15.25 -23.78
C PHE A 31 -13.12 15.10 -23.76
N GLU A 32 -12.40 15.85 -24.61
CA GLU A 32 -10.93 15.88 -24.60
C GLU A 32 -10.36 16.36 -23.27
N ILE A 33 -10.92 17.43 -22.69
CA ILE A 33 -10.49 17.94 -21.37
C ILE A 33 -10.74 16.90 -20.28
N LEU A 34 -11.89 16.21 -20.31
CA LEU A 34 -12.23 15.17 -19.35
C LEU A 34 -11.29 13.98 -19.46
N LEU A 35 -10.97 13.58 -20.68
CA LEU A 35 -10.02 12.49 -20.95
C LEU A 35 -8.61 12.86 -20.48
N LEU A 36 -8.19 14.09 -20.69
CA LEU A 36 -6.89 14.60 -20.22
C LEU A 36 -6.84 14.64 -18.68
N ALA A 37 -7.92 15.07 -18.03
CA ALA A 37 -8.02 15.06 -16.58
C ALA A 37 -7.89 13.64 -15.99
N VAL A 38 -8.59 12.65 -16.60
CA VAL A 38 -8.48 11.25 -16.21
C VAL A 38 -7.04 10.74 -16.39
N LEU A 39 -6.40 11.09 -17.50
CA LEU A 39 -5.03 10.67 -17.80
C LEU A 39 -4.03 11.26 -16.76
N VAL A 40 -4.20 12.51 -16.36
CA VAL A 40 -3.40 13.14 -15.30
C VAL A 40 -3.58 12.44 -13.96
N VAL A 41 -4.82 12.09 -13.60
CA VAL A 41 -5.11 11.35 -12.35
C VAL A 41 -4.45 9.96 -12.39
N VAL A 42 -4.57 9.23 -13.52
CA VAL A 42 -3.93 7.92 -13.67
C VAL A 42 -2.41 8.05 -13.60
N LEU A 43 -1.82 9.03 -14.26
CA LEU A 43 -0.38 9.27 -14.20
C LEU A 43 0.08 9.59 -12.78
N TYR A 44 -0.67 10.44 -12.06
CA TYR A 44 -0.37 10.76 -10.66
C TYR A 44 -0.43 9.53 -9.75
N THR A 45 -1.45 8.66 -9.92
CA THR A 45 -1.57 7.43 -9.12
C THR A 45 -0.47 6.43 -9.44
N VAL A 46 -0.06 6.29 -10.71
CA VAL A 46 1.04 5.41 -11.11
C VAL A 46 2.37 5.91 -10.53
N LEU A 47 2.67 7.20 -10.64
CA LEU A 47 3.90 7.78 -10.09
C LEU A 47 3.97 7.65 -8.56
N LYS A 48 2.82 7.75 -7.87
CA LYS A 48 2.78 7.52 -6.41
C LYS A 48 2.90 6.04 -6.03
N ALA A 49 2.40 5.13 -6.85
CA ALA A 49 2.50 3.69 -6.60
C ALA A 49 3.94 3.15 -6.74
N ASP A 50 4.78 3.79 -7.56
CA ASP A 50 6.20 3.42 -7.71
C ASP A 50 7.03 3.64 -6.42
N ASN A 51 6.54 4.45 -5.48
CA ASN A 51 7.18 4.64 -4.18
C ASN A 51 6.96 3.47 -3.21
N ILE A 52 6.09 2.52 -3.55
CA ILE A 52 5.87 1.31 -2.75
C ILE A 52 6.85 0.24 -3.21
N GLN A 53 7.92 0.08 -2.47
CA GLN A 53 8.90 -0.99 -2.72
C GLN A 53 8.32 -2.34 -2.26
N LYS A 54 8.22 -3.29 -3.19
CA LYS A 54 7.90 -4.69 -2.86
C LYS A 54 9.21 -5.43 -2.60
N ILE A 55 9.58 -5.58 -1.34
CA ILE A 55 10.70 -6.44 -0.95
C ILE A 55 10.23 -7.89 -1.16
N LYS A 56 10.97 -8.64 -1.99
CA LYS A 56 10.68 -10.06 -2.17
C LYS A 56 11.08 -10.80 -0.90
N VAL A 57 10.11 -11.35 -0.23
CA VAL A 57 10.26 -12.23 0.94
C VAL A 57 9.97 -13.64 0.47
N ASP A 58 10.74 -14.58 0.94
CA ASP A 58 10.52 -16.00 0.67
C ASP A 58 9.42 -16.52 1.61
N GLU A 59 8.19 -16.54 1.09
CA GLU A 59 7.03 -17.02 1.84
C GLU A 59 7.19 -18.48 2.27
N GLU A 60 7.94 -19.29 1.51
CA GLU A 60 8.20 -20.68 1.87
C GLU A 60 9.06 -20.77 3.15
N ASN A 61 10.00 -19.86 3.34
CA ASN A 61 10.81 -19.82 4.56
C ASN A 61 10.00 -19.34 5.77
N ILE A 62 9.11 -18.38 5.59
CA ILE A 62 8.20 -17.93 6.66
C ILE A 62 7.28 -19.08 7.06
N ASN A 63 6.70 -19.78 6.08
CA ASN A 63 5.78 -20.89 6.31
C ASN A 63 6.46 -22.11 6.95
N LYS A 64 7.77 -22.31 6.77
CA LYS A 64 8.52 -23.39 7.47
C LYS A 64 8.59 -23.21 9.00
N VAL A 65 8.40 -21.99 9.49
CA VAL A 65 8.36 -21.67 10.94
C VAL A 65 6.91 -21.51 11.41
N PHE A 66 5.98 -22.00 10.60
CA PHE A 66 4.57 -21.98 10.93
C PHE A 66 4.33 -22.79 12.21
N ASN A 67 3.75 -22.15 13.21
CA ASN A 67 3.54 -22.78 14.50
C ASN A 67 2.18 -23.49 14.52
N GLU A 68 2.16 -24.80 14.27
CA GLU A 68 0.93 -25.62 14.29
C GLU A 68 0.12 -25.42 15.59
N LYS A 69 0.78 -25.18 16.72
CA LYS A 69 0.12 -24.92 17.99
C LYS A 69 -0.69 -23.64 18.00
N VAL A 70 -0.36 -22.66 17.16
CA VAL A 70 -1.12 -21.41 17.03
C VAL A 70 -2.42 -21.65 16.29
N GLU A 71 -2.41 -22.51 15.26
CA GLU A 71 -3.63 -22.89 14.53
C GLU A 71 -4.62 -23.68 15.39
N GLU A 72 -4.12 -24.52 16.32
CA GLU A 72 -4.95 -25.30 17.23
C GLU A 72 -5.54 -24.45 18.36
N ASN A 73 -5.00 -23.25 18.61
CA ASN A 73 -5.47 -22.37 19.67
C ASN A 73 -6.71 -21.57 19.24
N GLU A 74 -7.87 -22.00 19.72
CA GLU A 74 -9.16 -21.36 19.37
C GLU A 74 -9.23 -19.87 19.71
N SER A 75 -8.48 -19.39 20.72
CA SER A 75 -8.45 -17.96 21.09
C SER A 75 -7.68 -17.09 20.10
N LEU A 76 -6.88 -17.69 19.20
CA LEU A 76 -6.13 -17.01 18.15
C LEU A 76 -6.78 -17.16 16.76
N LYS A 77 -7.80 -17.98 16.63
CA LYS A 77 -8.56 -18.11 15.38
C LYS A 77 -9.25 -16.80 15.03
N GLY A 78 -9.29 -16.46 13.74
CA GLY A 78 -9.90 -15.24 13.23
C GLY A 78 -9.04 -13.98 13.43
N TYR A 79 -7.80 -14.13 13.88
CA TYR A 79 -6.84 -13.03 13.99
C TYR A 79 -5.80 -13.12 12.87
N ARG A 80 -5.64 -12.01 12.13
CA ARG A 80 -4.54 -11.80 11.18
C ARG A 80 -3.48 -10.94 11.84
N ASN A 81 -2.23 -11.43 11.87
CA ASN A 81 -1.12 -10.73 12.46
C ASN A 81 -0.25 -10.09 11.37
N VAL A 82 0.01 -8.79 11.50
CA VAL A 82 0.83 -8.02 10.58
C VAL A 82 1.99 -7.39 11.36
N ALA A 83 3.23 -7.58 10.90
CA ALA A 83 4.38 -6.92 11.48
C ALA A 83 4.58 -5.53 10.86
N LEU A 84 4.73 -4.53 11.70
CA LEU A 84 5.02 -3.15 11.31
C LEU A 84 6.45 -2.82 11.77
N PHE A 85 7.33 -2.55 10.81
CA PHE A 85 8.73 -2.21 11.06
C PHE A 85 8.99 -0.75 10.71
N GLY A 86 9.49 0.02 11.68
CA GLY A 86 10.08 1.32 11.44
C GLY A 86 11.60 1.19 11.38
N VAL A 87 12.20 1.54 10.26
CA VAL A 87 13.65 1.39 10.04
C VAL A 87 14.33 2.75 9.89
N ASP A 88 15.57 2.85 10.41
CA ASP A 88 16.40 4.03 10.22
C ASP A 88 17.04 3.99 8.82
N SER A 89 16.22 4.29 7.82
CA SER A 89 16.66 4.46 6.43
C SER A 89 16.33 5.86 5.93
N ARG A 90 17.34 6.54 5.41
CA ARG A 90 17.25 7.89 4.83
C ARG A 90 17.35 7.90 3.31
N GLU A 91 17.76 6.79 2.71
CA GLU A 91 18.00 6.67 1.26
C GLU A 91 16.98 5.76 0.57
N GLY A 92 15.87 5.42 1.27
CA GLY A 92 14.82 4.56 0.71
C GLY A 92 15.17 3.08 0.63
N ASP A 93 16.35 2.64 1.13
CA ASP A 93 16.66 1.22 1.25
C ASP A 93 15.99 0.64 2.50
N LEU A 94 14.89 -0.09 2.27
CA LEU A 94 14.09 -0.72 3.31
C LEU A 94 14.48 -2.20 3.52
N GLY A 95 15.54 -2.67 2.86
CA GLY A 95 16.00 -4.04 2.91
C GLY A 95 16.90 -4.37 4.11
N LYS A 96 17.65 -5.46 3.97
CA LYS A 96 18.67 -5.86 4.94
C LYS A 96 19.80 -4.82 5.00
N GLY A 97 20.41 -4.71 6.18
CA GLY A 97 21.49 -3.72 6.43
C GLY A 97 21.02 -2.58 7.34
N THR A 98 19.72 -2.30 7.38
CA THR A 98 19.12 -1.34 8.32
C THR A 98 18.59 -2.06 9.56
N ARG A 99 18.50 -1.34 10.68
CA ARG A 99 17.89 -1.89 11.91
C ARG A 99 16.47 -1.41 12.04
N SER A 100 15.60 -2.30 12.54
CA SER A 100 14.24 -1.91 12.92
C SER A 100 14.26 -1.25 14.30
N ASP A 101 14.05 0.04 14.35
CA ASP A 101 14.01 0.80 15.59
C ASP A 101 12.61 0.79 16.23
N SER A 102 11.59 0.56 15.45
CA SER A 102 10.23 0.29 15.88
C SER A 102 9.79 -1.08 15.36
N ILE A 103 9.22 -1.90 16.26
CA ILE A 103 8.68 -3.22 15.94
C ILE A 103 7.31 -3.30 16.61
N ILE A 104 6.26 -3.33 15.81
CA ILE A 104 4.87 -3.40 16.31
C ILE A 104 4.18 -4.57 15.60
N ILE A 105 3.45 -5.36 16.36
CA ILE A 105 2.58 -6.41 15.83
C ILE A 105 1.16 -5.90 15.92
N ALA A 106 0.50 -5.79 14.78
CA ALA A 106 -0.92 -5.49 14.67
C ALA A 106 -1.68 -6.80 14.50
N SER A 107 -2.48 -7.14 15.51
CA SER A 107 -3.35 -8.32 15.50
C SER A 107 -4.78 -7.86 15.22
N ILE A 108 -5.29 -8.22 14.06
CA ILE A 108 -6.57 -7.78 13.51
C ILE A 108 -7.57 -8.93 13.63
N ASN A 109 -8.64 -8.71 14.37
CA ASN A 109 -9.77 -9.64 14.37
C ASN A 109 -10.58 -9.47 13.10
N GLU A 110 -10.62 -10.48 12.23
CA GLU A 110 -11.29 -10.41 10.93
C GLU A 110 -12.82 -10.41 11.04
N ASP A 111 -13.37 -10.91 12.15
CA ASP A 111 -14.82 -10.95 12.38
C ASP A 111 -15.36 -9.63 12.94
N THR A 112 -14.65 -9.02 13.90
CA THR A 112 -15.10 -7.80 14.59
C THR A 112 -14.45 -6.53 14.07
N GLY A 113 -13.32 -6.63 13.38
CA GLY A 113 -12.50 -5.49 12.96
C GLY A 113 -11.68 -4.87 14.08
N ASP A 114 -11.67 -5.46 15.27
CA ASP A 114 -10.86 -4.99 16.40
C ASP A 114 -9.37 -5.15 16.10
N ILE A 115 -8.58 -4.14 16.46
CA ILE A 115 -7.13 -4.15 16.26
C ILE A 115 -6.44 -4.05 17.61
N LYS A 116 -5.55 -5.00 17.90
CA LYS A 116 -4.65 -4.96 19.06
C LYS A 116 -3.24 -4.67 18.57
N LEU A 117 -2.56 -3.74 19.22
CA LEU A 117 -1.17 -3.41 18.92
C LEU A 117 -0.27 -3.86 20.06
N CYS A 118 0.78 -4.61 19.71
CA CYS A 118 1.82 -5.04 20.64
C CYS A 118 3.17 -4.52 20.15
N SER A 119 3.83 -3.69 20.98
CA SER A 119 5.18 -3.20 20.68
C SER A 119 6.22 -4.15 21.28
N VAL A 120 7.20 -4.51 20.45
CA VAL A 120 8.38 -5.28 20.86
C VAL A 120 9.56 -4.32 20.98
N TYR A 121 10.15 -4.20 22.16
CA TYR A 121 11.31 -3.31 22.35
C TYR A 121 12.49 -3.80 21.53
N ARG A 122 13.09 -2.91 20.74
CA ARG A 122 14.18 -3.20 19.79
C ARG A 122 15.41 -3.89 20.45
N ASP A 123 15.60 -3.66 21.73
CA ASP A 123 16.72 -4.19 22.51
C ASP A 123 16.39 -5.50 23.24
N THR A 124 15.17 -6.04 23.07
CA THR A 124 14.80 -7.36 23.64
C THR A 124 15.73 -8.43 23.13
N TYR A 125 16.28 -9.24 24.03
CA TYR A 125 17.23 -10.29 23.70
C TYR A 125 16.51 -11.56 23.32
N LEU A 126 16.52 -11.91 22.04
CA LEU A 126 15.78 -13.02 21.47
C LEU A 126 16.68 -13.92 20.63
N ASN A 127 16.25 -15.16 20.41
CA ASN A 127 16.84 -16.03 19.39
C ASN A 127 16.51 -15.49 18.01
N LEU A 128 17.54 -15.22 17.19
CA LEU A 128 17.37 -14.64 15.85
C LEU A 128 16.99 -15.66 14.77
N SER A 129 16.40 -16.80 15.13
CA SER A 129 16.04 -17.93 14.25
C SER A 129 17.22 -18.73 13.67
N ASN A 130 18.40 -18.60 14.22
CA ASN A 130 19.60 -19.30 13.78
C ASN A 130 20.47 -19.78 14.94
N ASP A 131 19.84 -20.10 16.07
CA ASP A 131 20.47 -20.47 17.34
C ASP A 131 21.43 -19.43 17.92
N SER A 132 21.41 -18.22 17.38
CA SER A 132 22.13 -17.08 17.93
C SER A 132 21.20 -16.11 18.64
N TYR A 133 21.58 -15.67 19.82
CA TYR A 133 20.82 -14.70 20.61
C TYR A 133 21.43 -13.30 20.47
N ASN A 134 20.59 -12.32 20.24
CA ASN A 134 20.97 -10.90 20.17
C ASN A 134 19.75 -10.00 20.39
N LYS A 135 19.96 -8.68 20.34
CA LYS A 135 18.88 -7.71 20.26
C LYS A 135 17.98 -7.99 19.06
N CYS A 136 16.67 -7.99 19.24
CA CYS A 136 15.72 -8.39 18.21
C CYS A 136 15.80 -7.53 16.93
N ASN A 137 16.15 -6.24 17.05
CA ASN A 137 16.37 -5.36 15.88
C ASN A 137 17.54 -5.81 14.97
N SER A 138 18.43 -6.67 15.48
CA SER A 138 19.52 -7.25 14.69
C SER A 138 19.03 -8.27 13.66
N ALA A 139 17.86 -8.87 13.87
CA ALA A 139 17.25 -9.80 12.91
C ALA A 139 16.98 -9.09 11.57
N TYR A 140 16.36 -7.91 11.65
CA TYR A 140 16.10 -7.10 10.47
C TYR A 140 17.38 -6.69 9.73
N ALA A 141 18.41 -6.26 10.46
CA ALA A 141 19.69 -5.88 9.87
C ALA A 141 20.39 -7.03 9.13
N LYS A 142 20.25 -8.27 9.64
CA LYS A 142 20.92 -9.45 9.09
C LYS A 142 20.19 -10.04 7.89
N GLY A 143 18.87 -10.17 7.95
CA GLY A 143 18.08 -10.87 6.95
C GLY A 143 16.82 -10.11 6.48
N GLY A 144 16.69 -8.82 6.84
CA GLY A 144 15.55 -8.01 6.44
C GLY A 144 14.25 -8.40 7.16
N PRO A 145 13.09 -8.06 6.55
CA PRO A 145 11.80 -8.35 7.15
C PRO A 145 11.55 -9.83 7.34
N GLU A 146 12.02 -10.68 6.43
CA GLU A 146 11.86 -12.14 6.51
C GLU A 146 12.44 -12.70 7.81
N GLN A 147 13.71 -12.43 8.11
CA GLN A 147 14.34 -12.91 9.33
C GLN A 147 13.69 -12.31 10.59
N ALA A 148 13.26 -11.06 10.52
CA ALA A 148 12.56 -10.42 11.63
C ALA A 148 11.21 -11.08 11.91
N ILE A 149 10.44 -11.44 10.89
CA ILE A 149 9.17 -12.18 11.02
C ILE A 149 9.41 -13.57 11.63
N ILE A 150 10.37 -14.32 11.07
CA ILE A 150 10.70 -15.66 11.57
C ILE A 150 11.11 -15.60 13.05
N MET A 151 11.94 -14.62 13.41
CA MET A 151 12.34 -14.39 14.81
C MET A 151 11.14 -14.09 15.70
N LEU A 152 10.21 -13.22 15.27
CA LEU A 152 8.99 -12.90 16.03
C LEU A 152 8.09 -14.13 16.21
N ASN A 153 7.81 -14.86 15.13
CA ASN A 153 6.97 -16.04 15.15
C ASN A 153 7.52 -17.11 16.11
N MET A 154 8.83 -17.35 16.06
CA MET A 154 9.47 -18.36 16.87
C MET A 154 9.51 -18.01 18.36
N ASN A 155 9.74 -16.75 18.71
CA ASN A 155 9.90 -16.35 20.11
C ASN A 155 8.58 -15.99 20.82
N LEU A 156 7.53 -15.65 20.04
CA LEU A 156 6.25 -15.15 20.56
C LEU A 156 5.08 -16.10 20.28
N ASP A 157 5.35 -17.26 19.70
CA ASP A 157 4.33 -18.25 19.27
C ASP A 157 3.24 -17.58 18.42
N LEU A 158 3.64 -16.89 17.36
CA LEU A 158 2.75 -16.19 16.43
C LEU A 158 2.87 -16.74 15.01
N ASN A 159 1.83 -16.51 14.21
CA ASN A 159 1.83 -16.75 12.75
C ASN A 159 1.67 -15.41 12.03
N ILE A 160 2.77 -14.66 11.94
CA ILE A 160 2.84 -13.43 11.16
C ILE A 160 3.26 -13.81 9.74
N THR A 161 2.45 -13.44 8.75
CA THR A 161 2.72 -13.69 7.33
C THR A 161 2.88 -12.38 6.55
N ASP A 162 2.27 -11.32 7.06
CA ASP A 162 2.25 -10.01 6.40
C ASP A 162 3.11 -9.01 7.17
N TYR A 163 3.65 -8.03 6.45
CA TYR A 163 4.41 -6.96 7.06
C TYR A 163 4.31 -5.65 6.28
N VAL A 164 4.60 -4.57 6.99
CA VAL A 164 4.82 -3.23 6.41
C VAL A 164 6.12 -2.69 6.98
N THR A 165 6.98 -2.17 6.13
CA THR A 165 8.19 -1.45 6.54
C THR A 165 8.09 0.00 6.11
N ILE A 166 8.42 0.91 7.03
CA ILE A 166 8.44 2.34 6.78
C ILE A 166 9.80 2.92 7.21
N GLY A 167 10.40 3.72 6.34
CA GLY A 167 11.55 4.57 6.66
C GLY A 167 11.10 5.98 7.04
N PHE A 168 12.05 6.87 7.34
CA PHE A 168 11.74 8.25 7.73
C PHE A 168 10.98 9.02 6.65
N ASP A 169 11.39 8.90 5.37
CA ASP A 169 10.73 9.61 4.27
C ASP A 169 9.27 9.17 4.13
N GLY A 170 9.02 7.86 4.20
CA GLY A 170 7.65 7.34 4.16
C GLY A 170 6.80 7.76 5.36
N LEU A 171 7.42 7.91 6.54
CA LEU A 171 6.72 8.43 7.72
C LEU A 171 6.33 9.90 7.56
N ILE A 172 7.24 10.71 6.99
CA ILE A 172 6.94 12.12 6.66
C ILE A 172 5.78 12.19 5.68
N ASP A 173 5.82 11.42 4.60
CA ASP A 173 4.75 11.38 3.59
C ASP A 173 3.38 10.98 4.19
N VAL A 174 3.36 10.05 5.15
CA VAL A 174 2.13 9.65 5.84
C VAL A 174 1.59 10.77 6.71
N VAL A 175 2.47 11.43 7.47
CA VAL A 175 2.07 12.54 8.35
C VAL A 175 1.58 13.75 7.54
N ASP A 176 2.24 14.07 6.43
CA ASP A 176 1.85 15.18 5.56
C ASP A 176 0.53 14.92 4.80
N ALA A 177 0.10 13.65 4.72
CA ALA A 177 -1.15 13.26 4.07
C ALA A 177 -2.38 13.30 5.00
N LEU A 178 -2.18 13.43 6.33
CA LEU A 178 -3.24 13.51 7.35
C LEU A 178 -3.71 14.94 7.59
#